data_049d56eab914610197ad12b0f981e42d
#
_entry.id   049d56eab914610197ad12b0f981e42d
#
_cell.length_a   1.000
_cell.length_b   1.000
_cell.length_c   1.000
_cell.angle_alpha   90.00
_cell.angle_beta   90.00
_cell.angle_gamma   90.00
#
_symmetry.space_group_name_H-M   'P 1'
#
loop_
_entity.id
_entity.type
_entity.pdbx_description
1 polymer ?
#
loop_
_entity_poly.entity_id
_entity_poly.type
_entity_poly.pdbx_seq_one_letter_code
_entity_poly.pdbx_strand_id
1 'polypeptide(L)'
;VRVVQKNLVFVVGLSQRLADPEVLKRPEYFGKFGKIHKVVINNSTSYAGSQGPSASAYVTYIRSEDALRAIQCVNNVVVDGRTLKASLGTTKYCSYFLKNMQCPKPDCMYLHELGDEAASFTKEEMQAGKHQEYEQKLLQELYKLNPNFLQLSTSVVDKNKNKVTSLQRPNSN
;
A
#
# COMPACT_ATOMS: atom_id res chain seq x y z
N VAL A 1 -19.58 -3.47 -0.87
CA VAL A 1 -18.84 -3.05 0.32
C VAL A 1 -17.39 -3.48 0.23
N ARG A 2 -16.50 -2.57 0.50
CA ARG A 2 -15.07 -2.86 0.59
C ARG A 2 -14.58 -2.54 1.99
N VAL A 3 -13.59 -3.32 2.45
CA VAL A 3 -13.03 -3.15 3.79
C VAL A 3 -11.58 -2.70 3.66
N VAL A 4 -11.24 -1.59 4.31
CA VAL A 4 -9.86 -1.09 4.32
C VAL A 4 -9.00 -2.04 5.14
N GLN A 5 -7.86 -2.41 4.58
CA GLN A 5 -6.89 -3.26 5.26
C GLN A 5 -5.73 -2.37 5.75
N LYS A 6 -5.54 -2.31 7.05
CA LYS A 6 -4.58 -1.37 7.64
C LYS A 6 -3.12 -1.68 7.30
N ASN A 7 -2.83 -2.90 6.91
CA ASN A 7 -1.47 -3.33 6.59
C ASN A 7 -1.25 -3.54 5.10
N LEU A 8 -2.20 -3.11 4.27
CA LEU A 8 -2.14 -3.31 2.83
C LEU A 8 -1.95 -1.97 2.13
N VAL A 9 -0.88 -1.86 1.35
CA VAL A 9 -0.60 -0.66 0.56
C VAL A 9 -0.96 -0.93 -0.89
N PHE A 10 -1.78 -0.06 -1.45
CA PHE A 10 -2.10 -0.08 -2.88
C PHE A 10 -1.32 1.06 -3.54
N VAL A 11 -0.46 0.73 -4.50
CA VAL A 11 0.37 1.71 -5.18
C VAL A 11 0.12 1.62 -6.67
N VAL A 12 -0.01 2.79 -7.31
CA VAL A 12 -0.23 2.89 -8.76
C VAL A 12 0.84 3.79 -9.36
N GLY A 13 1.02 3.68 -10.67
CA GLY A 13 2.00 4.47 -11.39
C GLY A 13 3.36 3.83 -11.51
N LEU A 14 3.46 2.53 -11.27
CA LEU A 14 4.73 1.82 -11.35
C LEU A 14 5.17 1.66 -12.82
N SER A 15 6.45 1.88 -13.07
CA SER A 15 7.03 1.56 -14.37
C SER A 15 7.11 0.04 -14.51
N GLN A 16 7.29 -0.42 -15.74
CA GLN A 16 7.41 -1.87 -15.97
C GLN A 16 8.62 -2.46 -15.27
N ARG A 17 9.68 -1.70 -15.11
CA ARG A 17 10.87 -2.13 -14.38
C ARG A 17 10.55 -2.47 -12.93
N LEU A 18 9.62 -1.73 -12.33
CA LEU A 18 9.24 -1.92 -10.93
C LEU A 18 8.10 -2.92 -10.76
N ALA A 19 7.52 -3.40 -11.84
CA ALA A 19 6.40 -4.34 -11.77
C ALA A 19 6.90 -5.76 -11.54
N ASP A 20 7.59 -5.96 -10.44
CA ASP A 20 8.21 -7.23 -10.09
C ASP A 20 8.20 -7.35 -8.56
N PRO A 21 7.57 -8.41 -8.01
CA PRO A 21 7.52 -8.55 -6.56
C PRO A 21 8.89 -8.55 -5.89
N GLU A 22 9.87 -9.18 -6.51
CA GLU A 22 11.22 -9.26 -5.93
C GLU A 22 11.91 -7.91 -5.90
N VAL A 23 11.63 -7.07 -6.90
CA VAL A 23 12.18 -5.71 -6.93
C VAL A 23 11.55 -4.87 -5.82
N LEU A 24 10.23 -4.92 -5.71
CA LEU A 24 9.53 -4.09 -4.72
C LEU A 24 9.84 -4.48 -3.28
N LYS A 25 10.22 -5.73 -3.04
CA LYS A 25 10.59 -6.17 -1.69
C LYS A 25 11.95 -5.67 -1.24
N ARG A 26 12.73 -5.12 -2.14
CA ARG A 26 14.09 -4.68 -1.82
C ARG A 26 14.09 -3.49 -0.87
N PRO A 27 15.16 -3.36 -0.05
CA PRO A 27 15.27 -2.21 0.86
C PRO A 27 15.30 -0.85 0.15
N GLU A 28 15.71 -0.80 -1.12
CA GLU A 28 15.68 0.44 -1.88
C GLU A 28 14.26 0.90 -2.15
N TYR A 29 13.30 -0.01 -2.08
CA TYR A 29 11.91 0.27 -2.39
C TYR A 29 11.03 0.08 -1.16
N PHE A 30 10.16 -0.89 -1.15
CA PHE A 30 9.20 -1.04 -0.07
C PHE A 30 9.72 -1.80 1.15
N GLY A 31 10.80 -2.57 0.98
CA GLY A 31 11.35 -3.35 2.08
C GLY A 31 11.93 -2.53 3.22
N LYS A 32 12.30 -1.27 2.94
CA LYS A 32 12.88 -0.41 3.97
C LYS A 32 11.88 0.00 5.06
N PHE A 33 10.59 -0.07 4.78
CA PHE A 33 9.57 0.41 5.72
C PHE A 33 9.17 -0.63 6.74
N GLY A 34 9.46 -1.90 6.48
CA GLY A 34 9.15 -2.96 7.42
C GLY A 34 9.07 -4.30 6.72
N LYS A 35 8.76 -5.31 7.50
CA LYS A 35 8.69 -6.67 6.98
C LYS A 35 7.46 -6.86 6.11
N ILE A 36 7.69 -7.33 4.89
CA ILE A 36 6.62 -7.55 3.91
C ILE A 36 6.17 -8.99 3.97
N HIS A 37 4.84 -9.17 3.98
CA HIS A 37 4.24 -10.50 3.91
C HIS A 37 4.18 -10.99 2.46
N LYS A 38 3.64 -10.15 1.56
CA LYS A 38 3.57 -10.51 0.15
C LYS A 38 3.40 -9.27 -0.72
N VAL A 39 3.72 -9.44 -2.01
CA VAL A 39 3.53 -8.40 -3.03
C VAL A 39 2.80 -9.04 -4.20
N VAL A 40 1.74 -8.39 -4.66
CA VAL A 40 0.98 -8.83 -5.83
C VAL A 40 1.01 -7.71 -6.86
N ILE A 41 1.40 -8.04 -8.08
CA ILE A 41 1.50 -7.08 -9.18
C ILE A 41 0.28 -7.21 -10.07
N ASN A 42 -0.26 -6.08 -10.50
CA ASN A 42 -1.34 -6.02 -11.48
C ASN A 42 -0.87 -5.22 -12.68
N ASN A 43 -0.66 -5.90 -13.80
CA ASN A 43 -0.16 -5.29 -15.03
C ASN A 43 -1.28 -4.89 -15.99
N SER A 44 -2.53 -5.03 -15.60
CA SER A 44 -3.66 -4.89 -16.51
C SER A 44 -4.09 -3.45 -16.72
N THR A 45 -3.24 -2.49 -16.49
CA THR A 45 -3.63 -1.11 -16.66
C THR A 45 -3.83 -0.78 -18.14
N SER A 46 -4.92 -0.12 -18.43
CA SER A 46 -5.23 0.31 -19.77
C SER A 46 -4.77 1.73 -20.06
N TYR A 47 -4.24 2.42 -19.07
CA TYR A 47 -3.82 3.78 -19.26
C TYR A 47 -2.58 3.84 -20.14
N ALA A 48 -2.69 4.61 -21.20
CA ALA A 48 -1.61 4.74 -22.17
C ALA A 48 -1.32 6.22 -22.41
N GLY A 49 -0.76 6.87 -21.41
CA GLY A 49 -0.32 8.23 -21.58
C GLY A 49 0.96 8.28 -22.41
N SER A 50 1.55 9.46 -22.50
CA SER A 50 2.79 9.64 -23.25
C SER A 50 3.92 8.76 -22.73
N GLN A 51 3.83 8.32 -21.49
CA GLN A 51 4.86 7.49 -20.87
C GLN A 51 4.61 5.99 -21.04
N GLY A 52 3.50 5.63 -21.70
CA GLY A 52 3.16 4.24 -21.91
C GLY A 52 2.44 3.61 -20.72
N PRO A 53 2.25 2.29 -20.75
CA PRO A 53 1.48 1.62 -19.69
C PRO A 53 2.20 1.65 -18.35
N SER A 54 1.41 1.69 -17.29
CA SER A 54 1.93 1.59 -15.93
C SER A 54 1.31 0.37 -15.25
N ALA A 55 1.85 0.01 -14.10
CA ALA A 55 1.37 -1.11 -13.32
C ALA A 55 0.95 -0.64 -11.94
N SER A 56 0.20 -1.46 -11.25
CA SER A 56 -0.13 -1.25 -9.85
C SER A 56 0.29 -2.47 -9.04
N ALA A 57 0.36 -2.29 -7.73
CA ALA A 57 0.77 -3.36 -6.85
C ALA A 57 0.07 -3.26 -5.52
N TYR A 58 -0.10 -4.41 -4.88
CA TYR A 58 -0.57 -4.51 -3.50
C TYR A 58 0.58 -5.05 -2.66
N VAL A 59 1.02 -4.27 -1.71
CA VAL A 59 2.10 -4.65 -0.80
C VAL A 59 1.51 -4.86 0.59
N THR A 60 1.55 -6.09 1.07
CA THR A 60 1.02 -6.43 2.39
C THR A 60 2.17 -6.49 3.38
N TYR A 61 2.12 -5.64 4.40
CA TYR A 61 3.10 -5.66 5.48
C TYR A 61 2.61 -6.52 6.62
N ILE A 62 3.54 -6.96 7.46
CA ILE A 62 3.18 -7.69 8.68
C ILE A 62 2.51 -6.72 9.67
N ARG A 63 3.01 -5.48 9.74
CA ARG A 63 2.52 -4.49 10.70
C ARG A 63 1.85 -3.32 9.98
N SER A 64 0.72 -2.86 10.53
CA SER A 64 0.00 -1.73 9.94
C SER A 64 0.80 -0.43 10.02
N GLU A 65 1.59 -0.26 11.06
CA GLU A 65 2.45 0.92 11.19
C GLU A 65 3.40 1.04 10.01
N ASP A 66 3.96 -0.08 9.57
CA ASP A 66 4.89 -0.08 8.45
C ASP A 66 4.19 0.29 7.14
N ALA A 67 2.96 -0.18 6.97
CA ALA A 67 2.18 0.17 5.78
C ALA A 67 1.89 1.67 5.73
N LEU A 68 1.49 2.25 6.85
CA LEU A 68 1.20 3.68 6.90
C LEU A 68 2.45 4.52 6.66
N ARG A 69 3.60 4.06 7.19
CA ARG A 69 4.87 4.72 6.95
C ARG A 69 5.23 4.70 5.46
N ALA A 70 5.02 3.55 4.83
CA ALA A 70 5.30 3.42 3.40
C ALA A 70 4.45 4.38 2.58
N ILE A 71 3.16 4.49 2.90
CA ILE A 71 2.27 5.39 2.19
C ILE A 71 2.75 6.83 2.30
N GLN A 72 3.11 7.26 3.50
CA GLN A 72 3.56 8.63 3.69
C GLN A 72 4.85 8.92 2.96
N CYS A 73 5.74 7.95 2.84
CA CYS A 73 7.03 8.17 2.19
C CYS A 73 6.98 7.99 0.68
N VAL A 74 6.04 7.21 0.17
CA VAL A 74 5.99 6.87 -1.25
C VAL A 74 5.01 7.73 -2.03
N ASN A 75 3.92 8.15 -1.41
CA ASN A 75 2.88 8.90 -2.11
C ASN A 75 3.45 10.18 -2.71
N ASN A 76 3.20 10.39 -4.00
CA ASN A 76 3.65 11.54 -4.78
C ASN A 76 5.15 11.56 -5.10
N VAL A 77 5.85 10.46 -4.87
CA VAL A 77 7.27 10.35 -5.25
C VAL A 77 7.36 10.00 -6.72
N VAL A 78 8.32 10.62 -7.40
CA VAL A 78 8.55 10.36 -8.83
C VAL A 78 9.68 9.34 -8.98
N VAL A 79 9.37 8.23 -9.66
CA VAL A 79 10.36 7.20 -9.97
C VAL A 79 10.20 6.82 -11.43
N ASP A 80 11.31 6.78 -12.15
CA ASP A 80 11.32 6.49 -13.59
C ASP A 80 10.40 7.44 -14.37
N GLY A 81 10.34 8.70 -13.94
CA GLY A 81 9.53 9.71 -14.61
C GLY A 81 8.03 9.59 -14.34
N ARG A 82 7.62 8.73 -13.44
CA ARG A 82 6.21 8.52 -13.10
C ARG A 82 5.95 8.86 -11.64
N THR A 83 4.84 9.52 -11.39
CA THR A 83 4.43 9.84 -10.02
C THR A 83 3.69 8.66 -9.43
N LEU A 84 4.19 8.19 -8.29
CA LEU A 84 3.54 7.10 -7.57
C LEU A 84 2.43 7.65 -6.68
N LYS A 85 1.31 6.93 -6.62
CA LYS A 85 0.23 7.22 -5.68
C LYS A 85 0.04 6.00 -4.80
N ALA A 86 0.03 6.22 -3.50
CA ALA A 86 -0.09 5.14 -2.53
C ALA A 86 -1.19 5.45 -1.54
N SER A 87 -1.94 4.43 -1.19
CA SER A 87 -3.03 4.53 -0.21
C SER A 87 -3.24 3.16 0.41
N LEU A 88 -4.04 3.10 1.48
CA LEU A 88 -4.41 1.81 2.04
C LEU A 88 -5.30 1.07 1.06
N GLY A 89 -5.00 -0.21 0.87
CA GLY A 89 -5.79 -1.05 0.00
C GLY A 89 -7.09 -1.49 0.65
N THR A 90 -8.05 -1.88 -0.18
CA THR A 90 -9.32 -2.41 0.29
C THR A 90 -9.53 -3.80 -0.28
N THR A 91 -10.34 -4.60 0.43
CA THR A 91 -10.63 -5.97 0.03
C THR A 91 -12.13 -6.20 0.07
N LYS A 92 -12.63 -7.01 -0.84
CA LYS A 92 -14.03 -7.43 -0.87
C LYS A 92 -14.18 -8.69 -0.02
N TYR A 93 -15.41 -8.95 0.40
CA TYR A 93 -15.74 -10.24 1.00
C TYR A 93 -15.82 -11.31 -0.08
N CYS A 94 -15.34 -12.50 0.26
CA CYS A 94 -15.49 -13.66 -0.59
C CYS A 94 -16.98 -14.00 -0.72
N SER A 95 -17.44 -14.30 -1.94
CA SER A 95 -18.85 -14.62 -2.16
C SER A 95 -19.27 -15.86 -1.40
N TYR A 96 -18.38 -16.85 -1.26
CA TYR A 96 -18.67 -18.04 -0.46
C TYR A 96 -18.86 -17.70 1.01
N PHE A 97 -18.01 -16.81 1.54
CA PHE A 97 -18.13 -16.35 2.92
C PHE A 97 -19.48 -15.67 3.15
N LEU A 98 -19.91 -14.83 2.21
CA LEU A 98 -21.19 -14.14 2.34
C LEU A 98 -22.37 -15.08 2.31
N LYS A 99 -22.23 -16.24 1.69
CA LYS A 99 -23.28 -17.28 1.63
C LYS A 99 -23.13 -18.33 2.71
N ASN A 100 -22.23 -18.12 3.67
CA ASN A 100 -21.93 -19.08 4.72
C ASN A 100 -21.48 -20.44 4.18
N MET A 101 -20.73 -20.40 3.08
CA MET A 101 -20.20 -21.60 2.44
C MET A 101 -18.69 -21.61 2.54
N GLN A 102 -18.12 -22.79 2.55
CA GLN A 102 -16.68 -22.93 2.57
C GLN A 102 -16.10 -22.59 1.19
N CYS A 103 -15.09 -21.74 1.19
CA CYS A 103 -14.42 -21.34 -0.06
C CYS A 103 -13.52 -22.48 -0.54
N PRO A 104 -13.68 -22.93 -1.79
CA PRO A 104 -12.84 -24.02 -2.33
C PRO A 104 -11.46 -23.59 -2.76
N LYS A 105 -11.18 -22.28 -2.75
CA LYS A 105 -9.88 -21.77 -3.22
C LYS A 105 -8.92 -21.67 -2.05
N PRO A 106 -7.81 -22.42 -2.05
CA PRO A 106 -6.88 -22.37 -0.90
C PRO A 106 -6.14 -21.05 -0.76
N ASP A 107 -5.98 -20.32 -1.86
CA ASP A 107 -5.27 -19.04 -1.85
C ASP A 107 -6.20 -17.88 -2.20
N CYS A 108 -7.45 -17.95 -1.77
CA CYS A 108 -8.42 -16.91 -2.03
C CYS A 108 -7.96 -15.57 -1.44
N MET A 109 -8.01 -14.52 -2.25
CA MET A 109 -7.54 -13.19 -1.88
C MET A 109 -8.61 -12.36 -1.17
N TYR A 110 -9.83 -12.83 -1.12
CA TYR A 110 -10.94 -12.09 -0.54
C TYR A 110 -11.12 -12.44 0.94
N LEU A 111 -11.88 -11.60 1.66
CA LEU A 111 -12.06 -11.76 3.10
C LEU A 111 -12.97 -12.91 3.45
N HIS A 112 -12.58 -13.66 4.46
CA HIS A 112 -13.34 -14.78 5.00
C HIS A 112 -13.66 -14.58 6.48
N GLU A 113 -13.58 -13.35 6.96
CA GLU A 113 -13.96 -13.00 8.33
C GLU A 113 -14.52 -11.59 8.32
N LEU A 114 -15.34 -11.28 9.32
CA LEU A 114 -15.94 -9.95 9.40
C LEU A 114 -14.89 -8.92 9.72
N GLY A 115 -14.83 -7.88 8.89
CA GLY A 115 -13.94 -6.76 9.11
C GLY A 115 -14.55 -5.76 10.07
N ASP A 116 -13.74 -4.77 10.43
CA ASP A 116 -14.17 -3.67 11.28
C ASP A 116 -15.21 -2.84 10.52
N GLU A 117 -16.33 -2.58 11.18
CA GLU A 117 -17.39 -1.76 10.58
C GLU A 117 -16.88 -0.36 10.23
N ALA A 118 -16.03 0.21 11.09
CA ALA A 118 -15.47 1.53 10.84
C ALA A 118 -14.57 1.55 9.60
N ALA A 119 -14.04 0.40 9.19
CA ALA A 119 -13.18 0.29 8.02
C ALA A 119 -13.94 -0.19 6.79
N SER A 120 -15.26 -0.34 6.89
CA SER A 120 -16.10 -0.86 5.81
C SER A 120 -16.81 0.29 5.11
N PHE A 121 -16.75 0.32 3.79
CA PHE A 121 -17.28 1.44 2.99
C PHE A 121 -18.05 0.92 1.79
N THR A 122 -19.19 1.54 1.53
CA THR A 122 -19.94 1.28 0.31
C THR A 122 -19.25 1.98 -0.86
N LYS A 123 -19.69 1.64 -2.07
CA LYS A 123 -19.18 2.28 -3.28
C LYS A 123 -19.39 3.80 -3.22
N GLU A 124 -20.58 4.22 -2.78
CA GLU A 124 -20.91 5.63 -2.68
C GLU A 124 -20.04 6.35 -1.66
N GLU A 125 -19.79 5.71 -0.52
CA GLU A 125 -18.92 6.28 0.48
C GLU A 125 -17.49 6.43 -0.04
N MET A 126 -17.02 5.45 -0.79
CA MET A 126 -15.68 5.53 -1.37
C MET A 126 -15.58 6.63 -2.41
N GLN A 127 -16.62 6.82 -3.20
CA GLN A 127 -16.64 7.91 -4.17
C GLN A 127 -16.65 9.27 -3.48
N ALA A 128 -17.21 9.35 -2.29
CA ALA A 128 -17.21 10.57 -1.49
C ALA A 128 -15.92 10.77 -0.68
N GLY A 129 -14.96 9.85 -0.78
CA GLY A 129 -13.68 9.98 -0.11
C GLY A 129 -13.68 9.57 1.35
N LYS A 130 -14.69 8.84 1.80
CA LYS A 130 -14.79 8.47 3.22
C LYS A 130 -13.66 7.55 3.66
N HIS A 131 -13.20 6.65 2.78
CA HIS A 131 -12.09 5.77 3.09
C HIS A 131 -10.78 6.55 3.24
N GLN A 132 -10.64 7.67 2.54
CA GLN A 132 -9.46 8.52 2.67
C GLN A 132 -9.48 9.28 3.99
N GLU A 133 -10.65 9.70 4.46
CA GLU A 133 -10.79 10.30 5.78
C GLU A 133 -10.40 9.30 6.88
N TYR A 134 -10.80 8.06 6.71
CA TYR A 134 -10.43 6.99 7.63
C TYR A 134 -8.91 6.82 7.71
N GLU A 135 -8.26 6.82 6.55
CA GLU A 135 -6.81 6.71 6.47
C GLU A 135 -6.12 7.86 7.19
N GLN A 136 -6.62 9.09 7.00
CA GLN A 136 -6.04 10.25 7.65
C GLN A 136 -6.20 10.18 9.17
N LYS A 137 -7.33 9.66 9.64
CA LYS A 137 -7.53 9.45 11.07
C LYS A 137 -6.53 8.46 11.64
N LEU A 138 -6.28 7.37 10.93
CA LEU A 138 -5.30 6.38 11.36
C LEU A 138 -3.92 7.01 11.47
N LEU A 139 -3.55 7.84 10.51
CA LEU A 139 -2.26 8.53 10.54
C LEU A 139 -2.14 9.46 11.73
N GLN A 140 -3.19 10.22 12.00
CA GLN A 140 -3.19 11.15 13.13
C GLN A 140 -3.02 10.42 14.45
N GLU A 141 -3.73 9.29 14.61
CA GLU A 141 -3.62 8.48 15.81
C GLU A 141 -2.21 7.91 15.97
N LEU A 142 -1.63 7.46 14.85
CA LEU A 142 -0.30 6.89 14.88
C LEU A 142 0.74 7.94 15.25
N TYR A 143 0.61 9.16 14.75
CA TYR A 143 1.51 10.26 15.12
C TYR A 143 1.43 10.59 16.60
N LYS A 144 0.23 10.50 17.18
CA LYS A 144 0.08 10.74 18.62
C LYS A 144 0.79 9.68 19.45
N LEU A 145 0.72 8.43 19.00
CA LEU A 145 1.35 7.33 19.74
C LEU A 145 2.86 7.28 19.52
N ASN A 146 3.30 7.67 18.33
CA ASN A 146 4.70 7.60 17.96
C ASN A 146 5.03 8.78 17.04
N PRO A 147 5.39 9.95 17.62
CA PRO A 147 5.67 11.13 16.79
C PRO A 147 6.79 10.93 15.77
N ASN A 148 7.64 9.94 15.99
CA ASN A 148 8.77 9.68 15.09
C ASN A 148 8.54 8.48 14.18
N PHE A 149 7.29 8.09 13.95
CA PHE A 149 7.04 6.84 13.25
C PHE A 149 7.52 6.86 11.78
N LEU A 150 7.70 8.03 11.20
CA LEU A 150 8.24 8.12 9.85
C LEU A 150 9.73 7.86 9.78
N GLN A 151 10.43 7.89 10.91
CA GLN A 151 11.87 7.66 10.91
C GLN A 151 12.15 6.17 10.81
N LEU A 152 13.04 5.83 9.90
CA LEU A 152 13.48 4.45 9.74
C LEU A 152 14.55 4.13 10.76
N SER A 153 14.81 2.83 10.93
CA SER A 153 15.93 2.38 11.74
C SER A 153 17.22 3.05 11.27
N THR A 154 18.03 3.52 12.21
CA THR A 154 19.27 4.21 11.87
C THR A 154 20.18 3.37 11.00
N SER A 155 20.24 2.07 11.25
CA SER A 155 21.09 1.20 10.45
C SER A 155 20.67 1.17 8.98
N VAL A 156 19.38 1.27 8.72
CA VAL A 156 18.87 1.29 7.34
C VAL A 156 19.11 2.66 6.72
N VAL A 157 18.82 3.71 7.46
CA VAL A 157 18.95 5.08 6.95
C VAL A 157 20.38 5.38 6.58
N ASP A 158 21.33 5.05 7.46
CA ASP A 158 22.74 5.34 7.22
C ASP A 158 23.28 4.67 5.97
N LYS A 159 22.82 3.47 5.67
CA LYS A 159 23.29 2.72 4.53
C LYS A 159 22.73 3.25 3.22
N ASN A 160 21.60 3.92 3.27
CA ASN A 160 20.85 4.27 2.05
C ASN A 160 20.70 5.77 1.84
N LYS A 161 21.34 6.60 2.62
CA LYS A 161 21.11 8.03 2.54
C LYS A 161 21.53 8.64 1.21
N ASN A 162 22.40 8.00 0.46
CA ASN A 162 22.85 8.48 -0.84
C ASN A 162 22.17 7.80 -2.02
N LYS A 163 21.17 6.99 -1.78
CA LYS A 163 20.51 6.26 -2.84
C LYS A 163 19.43 7.11 -3.47
N VAL A 164 19.67 7.55 -4.70
CA VAL A 164 18.70 8.38 -5.40
C VAL A 164 17.56 7.59 -6.02
N THR A 165 17.67 6.27 -6.11
CA THR A 165 16.61 5.42 -6.62
C THR A 165 15.64 4.96 -5.55
N SER A 166 15.87 5.36 -4.32
CA SER A 166 15.02 5.02 -3.19
C SER A 166 13.65 5.68 -3.32
N LEU A 167 12.63 5.07 -2.73
CA LEU A 167 11.29 5.63 -2.69
C LEU A 167 11.10 6.65 -1.57
N GLN A 168 12.14 6.96 -0.83
CA GLN A 168 12.08 7.97 0.20
C GLN A 168 12.01 9.35 -0.44
N ARG A 169 11.18 10.24 0.13
CA ARG A 169 11.07 11.61 -0.40
C ARG A 169 12.40 12.33 -0.23
N PRO A 170 12.82 13.11 -1.26
CA PRO A 170 14.12 13.77 -1.20
C PRO A 170 14.27 14.75 -0.03
N ASN A 171 13.22 15.43 0.35
CA ASN A 171 13.27 16.43 1.40
C ASN A 171 12.48 16.04 2.64
N SER A 172 12.39 14.77 2.91
CA SER A 172 11.72 14.30 4.11
C SER A 172 12.64 14.55 5.30
N ASN A 173 12.27 15.45 6.14
CA ASN A 173 13.03 15.83 7.32
C ASN A 173 12.33 15.43 8.57
#